data_c971c9c608a2f65deabbe548e17e4b6e
#
_entry.id   c971c9c608a2f65deabbe548e17e4b6e
#
_cell.length_a   1.000
_cell.length_b   1.000
_cell.length_c   1.000
_cell.angle_alpha   90.00
_cell.angle_beta   90.00
_cell.angle_gamma   90.00
#
_symmetry.space_group_name_H-M   'P 1'
#
loop_
_entity.id
_entity.type
_entity.pdbx_description
1 polymer ?
#
loop_
_entity_poly.entity_id
_entity_poly.type
_entity_poly.pdbx_seq_one_letter_code
_entity_poly.pdbx_strand_id
1 'polypeptide(L)'
;FGYNKTGIMFYPGASYSGSVKVINAGFVTEDILHKKVKCFGSIFTYDDEDVGRLLVRKPDSNKGTYGRTLIIAGSKNMGGAAILSASAAYRSGTGLVKVLTHEINKTALLCRMPECLISTYQDNMPLAAELKADFEWAKSIAVGPGLSMNVAAAEITRCVLERDDKVRI
;
A
#
# COMPACT_ATOMS: atom_id res chain seq x y z
N PHE A 1 -20.59 18.52 -14.24
CA PHE A 1 -20.06 19.26 -13.08
C PHE A 1 -18.76 19.98 -13.47
N GLY A 2 -18.50 21.15 -12.85
CA GLY A 2 -17.23 21.87 -13.04
C GLY A 2 -16.08 21.29 -12.21
N TYR A 3 -16.39 20.61 -11.12
CA TYR A 3 -15.45 19.91 -10.25
C TYR A 3 -16.01 18.58 -9.79
N ASN A 4 -15.14 17.65 -9.46
CA ASN A 4 -15.53 16.44 -8.75
C ASN A 4 -16.06 16.80 -7.35
N LYS A 5 -17.11 16.10 -6.93
CA LYS A 5 -17.69 16.24 -5.60
C LYS A 5 -17.53 14.93 -4.84
N THR A 6 -16.99 15.00 -3.65
CA THR A 6 -16.75 13.82 -2.82
C THR A 6 -18.02 12.97 -2.61
N GLY A 7 -19.17 13.61 -2.44
CA GLY A 7 -20.46 12.90 -2.25
C GLY A 7 -20.92 12.05 -3.42
N ILE A 8 -20.39 12.26 -4.64
CA ILE A 8 -20.71 11.45 -5.83
C ILE A 8 -19.56 10.53 -6.25
N MET A 9 -18.39 10.69 -5.64
CA MET A 9 -17.19 9.87 -5.90
C MET A 9 -17.08 8.69 -4.95
N PHE A 10 -17.63 8.83 -3.72
CA PHE A 10 -17.55 7.81 -2.69
C PHE A 10 -18.89 7.17 -2.40
N TYR A 11 -18.87 5.93 -1.92
CA TYR A 11 -20.07 5.24 -1.48
C TYR A 11 -20.65 5.89 -0.21
N PRO A 12 -21.99 5.92 -0.07
CA PRO A 12 -23.00 5.33 -0.96
C PRO A 12 -23.36 6.19 -2.19
N GLY A 13 -22.96 7.45 -2.25
CA GLY A 13 -23.36 8.38 -3.34
C GLY A 13 -22.94 7.91 -4.74
N ALA A 14 -21.76 7.28 -4.86
CA ALA A 14 -21.27 6.73 -6.12
C ALA A 14 -22.23 5.70 -6.75
N SER A 15 -22.96 4.93 -5.93
CA SER A 15 -23.96 3.97 -6.44
C SER A 15 -25.15 4.62 -7.15
N TYR A 16 -25.41 5.90 -6.91
CA TYR A 16 -26.56 6.64 -7.43
C TYR A 16 -26.17 7.69 -8.47
N SER A 17 -24.88 7.97 -8.67
CA SER A 17 -24.42 9.06 -9.51
C SER A 17 -24.31 8.71 -11.01
N GLY A 18 -24.29 7.43 -11.37
CA GLY A 18 -24.12 7.00 -12.76
C GLY A 18 -22.79 7.48 -13.36
N SER A 19 -22.79 7.86 -14.63
CA SER A 19 -21.60 8.40 -15.30
C SER A 19 -21.40 9.87 -14.97
N VAL A 20 -20.29 10.19 -14.31
CA VAL A 20 -19.91 11.57 -13.95
C VAL A 20 -18.87 12.10 -14.94
N LYS A 21 -19.15 13.28 -15.52
CA LYS A 21 -18.16 14.01 -16.33
C LYS A 21 -17.86 15.36 -15.71
N VAL A 22 -16.59 15.66 -15.56
CA VAL A 22 -16.10 16.99 -15.18
C VAL A 22 -15.82 17.79 -16.45
N ILE A 23 -16.41 18.96 -16.55
CA ILE A 23 -16.30 19.84 -17.71
C ILE A 23 -15.75 21.17 -17.22
N ASN A 24 -14.71 21.68 -17.86
CA ASN A 24 -14.22 23.02 -17.58
C ASN A 24 -15.23 24.05 -18.12
N ALA A 25 -15.99 24.64 -17.19
CA ALA A 25 -17.02 25.65 -17.47
C ALA A 25 -16.55 27.07 -17.08
N GLY A 26 -15.23 27.30 -17.00
CA GLY A 26 -14.67 28.61 -16.63
C GLY A 26 -14.71 28.89 -15.13
N PHE A 27 -14.86 27.88 -14.30
CA PHE A 27 -14.76 28.04 -12.84
C PHE A 27 -13.32 28.38 -12.43
N VAL A 28 -13.23 29.04 -11.28
CA VAL A 28 -11.94 29.39 -10.66
C VAL A 28 -11.12 28.13 -10.41
N THR A 29 -9.85 28.14 -10.78
CA THR A 29 -8.96 26.97 -10.61
C THR A 29 -8.79 26.60 -9.15
N GLU A 30 -8.52 25.34 -8.89
CA GLU A 30 -8.32 24.80 -7.52
C GLU A 30 -7.26 25.59 -6.76
N ASP A 31 -6.18 26.01 -7.40
CA ASP A 31 -5.12 26.82 -6.80
C ASP A 31 -5.61 28.16 -6.20
N ILE A 32 -6.61 28.77 -6.81
CA ILE A 32 -7.21 30.02 -6.31
C ILE A 32 -8.19 29.70 -5.18
N LEU A 33 -8.93 28.60 -5.26
CA LEU A 33 -9.85 28.16 -4.21
C LEU A 33 -9.09 27.80 -2.93
N HIS A 34 -8.01 27.05 -3.03
CA HIS A 34 -7.19 26.66 -1.86
C HIS A 34 -6.58 27.85 -1.13
N LYS A 35 -6.27 28.97 -1.83
CA LYS A 35 -5.77 30.21 -1.22
C LYS A 35 -6.83 31.00 -0.49
N LYS A 36 -8.10 30.89 -0.87
CA LYS A 36 -9.21 31.73 -0.36
C LYS A 36 -10.16 31.03 0.59
N VAL A 37 -10.22 29.71 0.57
CA VAL A 37 -11.17 28.92 1.36
C VAL A 37 -10.40 27.96 2.26
N LYS A 38 -10.62 28.06 3.58
CA LYS A 38 -10.18 27.03 4.53
C LYS A 38 -11.04 25.77 4.29
N CYS A 39 -10.56 24.89 3.42
CA CYS A 39 -11.20 23.60 3.21
C CYS A 39 -10.89 22.67 4.39
N PHE A 40 -11.92 22.04 4.95
CA PHE A 40 -11.79 20.96 5.90
C PHE A 40 -11.38 19.67 5.17
N GLY A 41 -10.07 19.50 5.01
CA GLY A 41 -9.47 18.35 4.34
C GLY A 41 -9.53 18.43 2.80
N SER A 42 -8.47 18.00 2.16
CA SER A 42 -8.38 17.83 0.71
C SER A 42 -8.25 16.35 0.40
N ILE A 43 -8.99 15.88 -0.60
CA ILE A 43 -8.85 14.55 -1.15
C ILE A 43 -8.15 14.68 -2.49
N PHE A 44 -7.02 13.98 -2.61
CA PHE A 44 -6.22 13.98 -3.82
C PHE A 44 -6.40 12.66 -4.55
N THR A 45 -6.44 12.70 -5.87
CA THR A 45 -6.40 11.53 -6.74
C THR A 45 -5.20 11.65 -7.67
N TYR A 46 -4.65 10.54 -8.09
CA TYR A 46 -3.63 10.49 -9.12
C TYR A 46 -4.30 10.24 -10.47
N ASP A 47 -3.82 10.93 -11.50
CA ASP A 47 -4.16 10.64 -12.88
C ASP A 47 -3.03 9.91 -13.60
N ASP A 48 -3.23 9.59 -14.89
CA ASP A 48 -2.25 8.84 -15.68
C ASP A 48 -0.93 9.63 -15.85
N GLU A 49 -0.98 10.96 -15.90
CA GLU A 49 0.19 11.82 -16.02
C GLU A 49 1.01 11.82 -14.72
N ASP A 50 0.35 11.87 -13.56
CA ASP A 50 0.99 11.77 -12.26
C ASP A 50 1.67 10.41 -12.09
N VAL A 51 1.01 9.31 -12.48
CA VAL A 51 1.58 7.96 -12.43
C VAL A 51 2.81 7.85 -13.35
N GLY A 52 2.75 8.43 -14.53
CA GLY A 52 3.88 8.47 -15.47
C GLY A 52 5.12 9.16 -14.88
N ARG A 53 4.93 10.23 -14.12
CA ARG A 53 6.02 10.96 -13.44
C ARG A 53 6.65 10.15 -12.29
N LEU A 54 5.86 9.34 -11.59
CA LEU A 54 6.34 8.51 -10.48
C LEU A 54 7.21 7.34 -10.93
N LEU A 55 7.04 6.83 -12.15
CA LEU A 55 7.65 5.59 -12.63
C LEU A 55 8.95 5.78 -13.42
N VAL A 56 9.48 7.00 -13.52
CA VAL A 56 10.72 7.27 -14.26
C VAL A 56 11.93 6.66 -13.55
N ARG A 57 12.52 5.64 -14.15
CA ARG A 57 13.76 5.02 -13.68
C ARG A 57 14.97 5.68 -14.34
N LYS A 58 15.98 6.01 -13.52
CA LYS A 58 17.25 6.53 -14.02
C LYS A 58 18.08 5.38 -14.62
N PRO A 59 18.77 5.58 -15.75
CA PRO A 59 19.65 4.55 -16.33
C PRO A 59 20.76 4.08 -15.37
N ASP A 60 21.35 5.00 -14.62
CA ASP A 60 22.35 4.73 -13.59
C ASP A 60 21.66 4.53 -12.23
N SER A 61 21.02 3.38 -12.06
CA SER A 61 20.33 3.02 -10.82
C SER A 61 20.28 1.50 -10.62
N ASN A 62 20.14 1.09 -9.37
CA ASN A 62 20.03 -0.32 -9.01
C ASN A 62 18.77 -0.57 -8.16
N LYS A 63 18.47 -1.83 -7.88
CA LYS A 63 17.27 -2.20 -7.09
C LYS A 63 17.19 -1.52 -5.72
N GLY A 64 18.32 -1.23 -5.08
CA GLY A 64 18.36 -0.54 -3.79
C GLY A 64 17.90 0.92 -3.87
N THR A 65 18.03 1.57 -5.04
CA THR A 65 17.60 2.96 -5.28
C THR A 65 16.09 3.12 -5.18
N TYR A 66 15.34 2.09 -5.57
CA TYR A 66 13.86 2.13 -5.65
C TYR A 66 13.16 1.63 -4.39
N GLY A 67 13.86 1.66 -3.27
CA GLY A 67 13.29 1.40 -1.95
C GLY A 67 13.11 -0.07 -1.60
N ARG A 68 12.66 -0.27 -0.37
CA ARG A 68 12.45 -1.57 0.26
C ARG A 68 11.06 -1.59 0.89
N THR A 69 10.18 -2.41 0.36
CA THR A 69 8.81 -2.54 0.85
C THR A 69 8.64 -3.86 1.60
N LEU A 70 8.17 -3.76 2.83
CA LEU A 70 7.70 -4.90 3.60
C LEU A 70 6.20 -5.05 3.36
N ILE A 71 5.80 -6.23 2.95
CA ILE A 71 4.39 -6.60 2.79
C ILE A 71 4.04 -7.60 3.87
N ILE A 72 3.09 -7.25 4.72
CA ILE A 72 2.57 -8.11 5.77
C ILE A 72 1.20 -8.61 5.32
N ALA A 73 1.17 -9.81 4.78
CA ALA A 73 0.01 -10.34 4.10
C ALA A 73 -0.03 -11.88 4.13
N GLY A 74 -1.22 -12.44 4.00
CA GLY A 74 -1.41 -13.87 3.88
C GLY A 74 -1.36 -14.61 5.22
N SER A 75 -2.52 -15.01 5.69
CA SER A 75 -2.69 -15.96 6.79
C SER A 75 -2.66 -17.40 6.28
N LYS A 76 -2.84 -18.34 7.19
CA LYS A 76 -2.85 -19.79 6.92
C LYS A 76 -3.73 -20.21 5.73
N ASN A 77 -4.89 -19.56 5.56
CA ASN A 77 -5.85 -19.90 4.52
C ASN A 77 -5.93 -18.88 3.38
N MET A 78 -5.13 -17.82 3.42
CA MET A 78 -5.20 -16.72 2.45
C MET A 78 -3.82 -16.36 1.85
N GLY A 79 -2.98 -17.37 1.59
CA GLY A 79 -1.63 -17.19 1.05
C GLY A 79 -1.59 -16.48 -0.32
N GLY A 80 -2.64 -16.63 -1.13
CA GLY A 80 -2.76 -15.93 -2.41
C GLY A 80 -2.71 -14.42 -2.29
N ALA A 81 -3.21 -13.85 -1.19
CA ALA A 81 -3.16 -12.41 -0.93
C ALA A 81 -1.71 -11.90 -0.80
N ALA A 82 -0.82 -12.67 -0.18
CA ALA A 82 0.60 -12.36 -0.09
C ALA A 82 1.27 -12.32 -1.47
N ILE A 83 0.98 -13.31 -2.33
CA ILE A 83 1.51 -13.38 -3.68
C ILE A 83 1.05 -12.20 -4.53
N LEU A 84 -0.26 -11.88 -4.50
CA LEU A 84 -0.83 -10.78 -5.26
C LEU A 84 -0.27 -9.43 -4.82
N SER A 85 -0.15 -9.20 -3.50
CA SER A 85 0.40 -7.95 -2.96
C SER A 85 1.87 -7.77 -3.31
N ALA A 86 2.68 -8.83 -3.21
CA ALA A 86 4.09 -8.79 -3.59
C ALA A 86 4.27 -8.54 -5.09
N SER A 87 3.45 -9.20 -5.92
CA SER A 87 3.44 -8.97 -7.37
C SER A 87 3.07 -7.54 -7.72
N ALA A 88 2.07 -6.97 -7.05
CA ALA A 88 1.69 -5.57 -7.23
C ALA A 88 2.83 -4.61 -6.86
N ALA A 89 3.52 -4.84 -5.74
CA ALA A 89 4.65 -4.02 -5.32
C ALA A 89 5.80 -4.01 -6.34
N TYR A 90 6.16 -5.16 -6.89
CA TYR A 90 7.16 -5.21 -7.95
C TYR A 90 6.71 -4.48 -9.22
N ARG A 91 5.45 -4.67 -9.64
CA ARG A 91 4.89 -3.97 -10.80
C ARG A 91 4.80 -2.46 -10.60
N SER A 92 4.61 -2.02 -9.37
CA SER A 92 4.65 -0.59 -9.01
C SER A 92 6.07 -0.01 -8.98
N GLY A 93 7.11 -0.82 -9.24
CA GLY A 93 8.47 -0.34 -9.37
C GLY A 93 9.32 -0.43 -8.11
N THR A 94 8.85 -1.03 -7.03
CA THR A 94 9.65 -1.27 -5.81
C THR A 94 10.90 -2.08 -6.14
N GLY A 95 12.04 -1.64 -5.61
CA GLY A 95 13.32 -2.29 -5.88
C GLY A 95 13.54 -3.61 -5.15
N LEU A 96 13.09 -3.69 -3.91
CA LEU A 96 13.19 -4.87 -3.06
C LEU A 96 11.87 -5.07 -2.30
N VAL A 97 11.33 -6.27 -2.38
CA VAL A 97 10.13 -6.67 -1.64
C VAL A 97 10.48 -7.77 -0.66
N LYS A 98 10.06 -7.59 0.58
CA LYS A 98 10.06 -8.65 1.60
C LYS A 98 8.61 -8.91 2.01
N VAL A 99 8.24 -10.17 2.09
CA VAL A 99 6.90 -10.59 2.52
C VAL A 99 7.00 -11.25 3.88
N LEU A 100 6.30 -10.71 4.85
CA LEU A 100 6.02 -11.39 6.12
C LEU A 100 4.66 -12.07 6.00
N THR A 101 4.65 -13.39 6.11
CA THR A 101 3.46 -14.22 5.91
C THR A 101 3.46 -15.41 6.86
N HIS A 102 2.31 -16.08 6.99
CA HIS A 102 2.28 -17.34 7.73
C HIS A 102 3.19 -18.38 7.06
N GLU A 103 3.95 -19.17 7.85
CA GLU A 103 4.99 -20.10 7.37
C GLU A 103 4.53 -21.07 6.29
N ILE A 104 3.26 -21.50 6.33
CA ILE A 104 2.69 -22.43 5.36
C ILE A 104 2.74 -21.87 3.91
N ASN A 105 2.80 -20.57 3.76
CA ASN A 105 2.81 -19.90 2.46
C ASN A 105 4.21 -19.79 1.83
N LYS A 106 5.27 -20.08 2.59
CA LYS A 106 6.66 -19.89 2.18
C LYS A 106 6.97 -20.60 0.85
N THR A 107 6.63 -21.88 0.76
CA THR A 107 6.91 -22.67 -0.46
C THR A 107 6.18 -22.11 -1.68
N ALA A 108 4.91 -21.77 -1.54
CA ALA A 108 4.12 -21.19 -2.62
C ALA A 108 4.69 -19.85 -3.12
N LEU A 109 5.15 -19.01 -2.19
CA LEU A 109 5.81 -17.75 -2.51
C LEU A 109 7.13 -17.98 -3.26
N LEU A 110 8.00 -18.87 -2.78
CA LEU A 110 9.26 -19.19 -3.44
C LEU A 110 9.07 -19.74 -4.86
N CYS A 111 8.05 -20.56 -5.06
CA CYS A 111 7.73 -21.09 -6.39
C CYS A 111 7.22 -20.03 -7.37
N ARG A 112 6.48 -19.03 -6.87
CA ARG A 112 5.83 -18.01 -7.70
C ARG A 112 6.63 -16.74 -7.86
N MET A 113 7.46 -16.41 -6.87
CA MET A 113 8.19 -15.15 -6.76
C MET A 113 9.57 -15.40 -6.11
N PRO A 114 10.48 -16.07 -6.82
CA PRO A 114 11.80 -16.42 -6.28
C PRO A 114 12.67 -15.19 -5.94
N GLU A 115 12.36 -14.03 -6.51
CA GLU A 115 13.04 -12.75 -6.24
C GLU A 115 12.63 -12.12 -4.91
N CYS A 116 11.54 -12.61 -4.27
CA CYS A 116 11.02 -12.06 -3.04
C CYS A 116 11.83 -12.50 -1.82
N LEU A 117 12.12 -11.60 -0.91
CA LEU A 117 12.59 -11.95 0.42
C LEU A 117 11.40 -12.39 1.27
N ILE A 118 11.57 -13.40 2.10
CA ILE A 118 10.47 -13.96 2.89
C ILE A 118 10.85 -14.05 4.36
N SER A 119 10.04 -13.45 5.21
CA SER A 119 9.96 -13.70 6.65
C SER A 119 8.66 -14.44 6.95
N THR A 120 8.68 -15.29 7.95
CA THR A 120 7.49 -16.09 8.28
C THR A 120 7.15 -15.98 9.75
N TYR A 121 5.87 -16.12 10.07
CA TYR A 121 5.35 -16.22 11.43
C TYR A 121 4.50 -17.48 11.60
N GLN A 122 4.32 -17.89 12.85
CA GLN A 122 3.41 -18.95 13.27
C GLN A 122 2.37 -18.38 14.23
N ASP A 123 1.21 -19.04 14.33
CA ASP A 123 0.09 -18.54 15.15
C ASP A 123 0.41 -18.40 16.64
N ASN A 124 1.39 -19.15 17.16
CA ASN A 124 1.70 -19.29 18.59
C ASN A 124 3.09 -18.77 18.98
N MET A 125 3.79 -18.03 18.14
CA MET A 125 5.13 -17.50 18.45
C MET A 125 5.12 -16.03 18.88
N PRO A 126 5.97 -15.61 19.84
CA PRO A 126 6.16 -14.21 20.15
C PRO A 126 6.81 -13.49 18.94
N LEU A 127 6.06 -12.59 18.32
CA LEU A 127 6.40 -11.94 17.06
C LEU A 127 7.32 -10.72 17.21
N ALA A 128 7.42 -10.12 18.38
CA ALA A 128 7.98 -8.79 18.56
C ALA A 128 9.46 -8.64 18.15
N ALA A 129 10.31 -9.64 18.41
CA ALA A 129 11.74 -9.57 18.09
C ALA A 129 12.02 -9.75 16.60
N GLU A 130 11.29 -10.64 15.93
CA GLU A 130 11.43 -10.92 14.49
C GLU A 130 10.89 -9.77 13.66
N LEU A 131 9.76 -9.19 14.09
CA LEU A 131 9.17 -8.01 13.45
C LEU A 131 10.10 -6.80 13.46
N LYS A 132 10.89 -6.61 14.52
CA LYS A 132 11.79 -5.48 14.64
C LYS A 132 12.81 -5.42 13.50
N ALA A 133 13.46 -6.53 13.18
CA ALA A 133 14.44 -6.60 12.09
C ALA A 133 13.80 -6.32 10.71
N ASP A 134 12.60 -6.83 10.48
CA ASP A 134 11.85 -6.57 9.25
C ASP A 134 11.42 -5.11 9.16
N PHE A 135 11.04 -4.53 10.26
CA PHE A 135 10.69 -3.12 10.34
C PHE A 135 11.87 -2.19 10.09
N GLU A 136 13.03 -2.44 10.69
CA GLU A 136 14.26 -1.67 10.46
C GLU A 136 14.74 -1.76 9.00
N TRP A 137 14.50 -2.90 8.36
CA TRP A 137 14.83 -3.10 6.96
C TRP A 137 13.94 -2.27 6.02
N ALA A 138 12.66 -2.09 6.34
CA ALA A 138 11.65 -1.49 5.48
C ALA A 138 11.78 0.04 5.36
N LYS A 139 11.47 0.57 4.17
CA LYS A 139 11.23 2.00 3.91
C LYS A 139 9.74 2.31 3.77
N SER A 140 8.96 1.32 3.43
CA SER A 140 7.50 1.37 3.39
C SER A 140 6.93 0.02 3.83
N ILE A 141 5.75 0.04 4.41
CA ILE A 141 5.04 -1.15 4.88
C ILE A 141 3.63 -1.14 4.29
N ALA A 142 3.22 -2.28 3.74
CA ALA A 142 1.83 -2.54 3.41
C ALA A 142 1.34 -3.70 4.27
N VAL A 143 0.28 -3.48 5.03
CA VAL A 143 -0.26 -4.47 5.98
C VAL A 143 -1.75 -4.67 5.76
N GLY A 144 -2.20 -5.93 5.86
CA GLY A 144 -3.63 -6.26 5.90
C GLY A 144 -4.10 -7.32 4.91
N PRO A 145 -3.69 -7.35 3.63
CA PRO A 145 -4.26 -8.29 2.66
C PRO A 145 -4.17 -9.74 3.13
N GLY A 146 -5.32 -10.38 3.34
CA GLY A 146 -5.40 -11.78 3.76
C GLY A 146 -4.81 -12.08 5.14
N LEU A 147 -4.67 -11.10 6.04
CA LEU A 147 -4.04 -11.29 7.35
C LEU A 147 -4.94 -12.04 8.35
N SER A 148 -6.25 -12.12 8.07
CA SER A 148 -7.24 -12.72 8.99
C SER A 148 -7.50 -11.85 10.23
N MET A 149 -8.28 -12.40 11.17
CA MET A 149 -8.66 -11.73 12.44
C MET A 149 -8.26 -12.56 13.65
N ASN A 150 -7.14 -13.28 13.57
CA ASN A 150 -6.60 -14.04 14.67
C ASN A 150 -5.69 -13.19 15.58
N VAL A 151 -5.22 -13.78 16.68
CA VAL A 151 -4.37 -13.09 17.67
C VAL A 151 -3.07 -12.60 17.04
N ALA A 152 -2.43 -13.41 16.20
CA ALA A 152 -1.20 -13.02 15.51
C ALA A 152 -1.41 -11.80 14.60
N ALA A 153 -2.52 -11.77 13.84
CA ALA A 153 -2.87 -10.62 12.99
C ALA A 153 -3.09 -9.33 13.80
N ALA A 154 -3.77 -9.44 14.95
CA ALA A 154 -4.00 -8.30 15.83
C ALA A 154 -2.67 -7.78 16.43
N GLU A 155 -1.79 -8.67 16.89
CA GLU A 155 -0.48 -8.29 17.43
C GLU A 155 0.42 -7.65 16.37
N ILE A 156 0.51 -8.23 15.17
CA ILE A 156 1.26 -7.65 14.05
C ILE A 156 0.75 -6.25 13.74
N THR A 157 -0.57 -6.10 13.60
CA THR A 157 -1.18 -4.81 13.27
C THR A 157 -0.90 -3.78 14.36
N ARG A 158 -1.01 -4.16 15.64
CA ARG A 158 -0.67 -3.29 16.77
C ARG A 158 0.79 -2.85 16.70
N CYS A 159 1.73 -3.78 16.48
CA CYS A 159 3.15 -3.46 16.36
C CYS A 159 3.44 -2.51 15.18
N VAL A 160 2.71 -2.63 14.07
CA VAL A 160 2.85 -1.70 12.93
C VAL A 160 2.36 -0.30 13.30
N LEU A 161 1.21 -0.18 13.97
CA LEU A 161 0.59 1.10 14.31
C LEU A 161 1.29 1.83 15.47
N GLU A 162 1.88 1.12 16.41
CA GLU A 162 2.61 1.67 17.56
C GLU A 162 4.04 2.14 17.21
N ARG A 163 4.45 2.03 15.97
CA ARG A 163 5.78 2.49 15.54
C ARG A 163 5.89 4.00 15.57
N ASP A 164 6.98 4.48 16.17
CA ASP A 164 7.32 5.92 16.26
C ASP A 164 8.41 6.31 15.23
N ASP A 165 8.43 5.67 14.07
CA ASP A 165 9.42 5.95 13.03
C ASP A 165 8.80 6.55 11.75
N LYS A 166 9.68 7.07 10.87
CA LYS A 166 9.31 7.76 9.63
C LYS A 166 8.96 6.80 8.48
N VAL A 167 8.59 5.56 8.77
CA VAL A 167 8.19 4.60 7.72
C VAL A 167 6.75 4.92 7.28
N ARG A 168 6.52 4.94 5.99
CA ARG A 168 5.18 5.11 5.42
C ARG A 168 4.42 3.79 5.51
N ILE A 169 3.22 3.84 6.04
CA ILE A 169 2.29 2.71 6.17
C ILE A 169 1.22 2.86 5.10
#